data_e00e6327797664f7077369a3a99a3b4c
#
_entry.id   e00e6327797664f7077369a3a99a3b4c
#
_cell.length_a   1.000
_cell.length_b   1.000
_cell.length_c   1.000
_cell.angle_alpha   90.00
_cell.angle_beta   90.00
_cell.angle_gamma   90.00
#
_symmetry.space_group_name_H-M   'P 1'
#
loop_
_entity.id
_entity.type
_entity.pdbx_description
1 polymer ?
#
loop_
_entity_poly.entity_id
_entity_poly.type
_entity_poly.pdbx_seq_one_letter_code
_entity_poly.pdbx_strand_id
1 'polypeptide(L)'
;METTELLKKVRKIEIKTLGLSQNIFAGQYHSAFKGRGMAFSEVREYQYGDDVRDIDWNVTGRFHRPYVKVFEEERELTVMLLIDVSGSLDFGTLGQLKRECATEIAAILAFSAIQNNDKIGVIFFSDRIEKYIAPKKGRKHILYLIREMLTFTPNSKKTDVGVSLEYLNKVMKRRCTAFVISDFYTRKDFSQELRIANKKHDVVAIQVYDPRAKDCLLYTSPSPRDYAASRMPSSA
;
A
#
# COMPACT_ATOMS: atom_id res chain seq x y z
N MET A 1 -4.92 14.79 20.77
CA MET A 1 -4.18 13.52 20.99
C MET A 1 -2.81 13.87 21.54
N GLU A 2 -2.48 13.44 22.75
CA GLU A 2 -1.18 13.76 23.36
C GLU A 2 -0.05 13.07 22.58
N THR A 3 1.06 13.77 22.42
CA THR A 3 2.24 13.29 21.66
C THR A 3 2.77 11.93 22.17
N THR A 4 2.62 11.67 23.45
CA THR A 4 3.00 10.40 24.12
C THR A 4 2.11 9.22 23.72
N GLU A 5 0.81 9.40 23.55
CA GLU A 5 -0.11 8.35 23.09
C GLU A 5 0.13 8.00 21.64
N LEU A 6 0.41 9.00 20.82
CA LEU A 6 0.71 8.83 19.42
C LEU A 6 2.00 8.04 19.21
N LEU A 7 3.05 8.35 19.98
CA LEU A 7 4.30 7.60 19.97
C LEU A 7 4.11 6.13 20.42
N LYS A 8 3.27 5.90 21.44
CA LYS A 8 2.91 4.53 21.85
C LYS A 8 2.18 3.77 20.75
N LYS A 9 1.22 4.40 20.03
CA LYS A 9 0.51 3.78 18.90
C LYS A 9 1.47 3.46 17.74
N VAL A 10 2.34 4.41 17.36
CA VAL A 10 3.35 4.19 16.31
C VAL A 10 4.28 3.02 16.67
N ARG A 11 4.77 2.97 17.90
CA ARG A 11 5.65 1.90 18.38
C ARG A 11 4.94 0.56 18.44
N LYS A 12 3.66 0.52 18.83
CA LYS A 12 2.84 -0.71 18.82
C LYS A 12 2.66 -1.24 17.40
N ILE A 13 2.38 -0.36 16.44
CA ILE A 13 2.27 -0.69 15.02
C ILE A 13 3.62 -1.21 14.52
N GLU A 14 4.73 -0.54 14.81
CA GLU A 14 6.08 -0.95 14.42
C GLU A 14 6.41 -2.37 14.91
N ILE A 15 6.18 -2.67 16.18
CA ILE A 15 6.46 -3.99 16.76
C ILE A 15 5.57 -5.07 16.11
N LYS A 16 4.27 -4.79 15.92
CA LYS A 16 3.31 -5.72 15.32
C LYS A 16 3.66 -6.02 13.85
N THR A 17 4.12 -5.01 13.13
CA THR A 17 4.38 -5.12 11.68
C THR A 17 5.72 -5.73 11.34
N LEU A 18 6.75 -5.55 12.19
CA LEU A 18 8.06 -6.16 11.96
C LEU A 18 8.01 -7.69 11.90
N GLY A 19 7.14 -8.33 12.72
CA GLY A 19 6.95 -9.78 12.68
C GLY A 19 6.14 -10.26 11.47
N LEU A 20 5.20 -9.46 10.98
CA LEU A 20 4.34 -9.82 9.85
C LEU A 20 5.01 -9.56 8.50
N SER A 21 5.83 -8.52 8.38
CA SER A 21 6.48 -8.16 7.12
C SER A 21 7.48 -9.21 6.64
N GLN A 22 8.12 -9.94 7.57
CA GLN A 22 9.04 -11.03 7.22
C GLN A 22 8.34 -12.18 6.49
N ASN A 23 7.06 -12.43 6.74
CA ASN A 23 6.32 -13.57 6.20
C ASN A 23 5.56 -13.26 4.90
N ILE A 24 5.14 -12.00 4.69
CA ILE A 24 4.23 -11.65 3.59
C ILE A 24 4.97 -11.43 2.27
N PHE A 25 6.20 -10.94 2.30
CA PHE A 25 6.92 -10.54 1.08
C PHE A 25 8.19 -11.34 0.78
N ALA A 26 8.55 -12.32 1.60
CA ALA A 26 9.74 -13.15 1.38
C ALA A 26 9.70 -14.01 0.09
N GLY A 27 8.57 -14.06 -0.61
CA GLY A 27 8.37 -15.02 -1.69
C GLY A 27 8.10 -14.50 -3.10
N GLN A 28 7.76 -13.23 -3.33
CA GLN A 28 7.14 -12.88 -4.61
C GLN A 28 7.66 -11.65 -5.37
N TYR A 29 8.68 -10.94 -4.91
CA TYR A 29 9.20 -9.78 -5.65
C TYR A 29 10.53 -10.00 -6.37
N HIS A 30 10.88 -11.23 -6.73
CA HIS A 30 11.89 -11.44 -7.75
C HIS A 30 11.29 -11.16 -9.12
N SER A 31 11.25 -9.87 -9.46
CA SER A 31 10.81 -9.42 -10.77
C SER A 31 11.72 -9.99 -11.85
N ALA A 32 11.14 -10.68 -12.81
CA ALA A 32 11.81 -11.31 -13.95
C ALA A 32 12.34 -10.31 -14.99
N PHE A 33 12.87 -9.16 -14.58
CA PHE A 33 13.42 -8.17 -15.50
C PHE A 33 14.93 -8.11 -15.44
N LYS A 34 15.60 -8.72 -16.41
CA LYS A 34 17.03 -8.56 -16.70
C LYS A 34 17.22 -7.29 -17.56
N GLY A 35 17.96 -6.29 -17.08
CA GLY A 35 18.27 -5.07 -17.82
C GLY A 35 19.64 -4.49 -17.44
N ARG A 36 20.26 -3.67 -18.29
CA ARG A 36 21.59 -3.08 -18.06
C ARG A 36 21.55 -2.08 -16.90
N GLY A 37 22.19 -2.38 -15.81
CA GLY A 37 22.26 -1.61 -14.55
C GLY A 37 22.42 -2.54 -13.37
N MET A 38 23.05 -3.67 -13.58
CA MET A 38 23.10 -4.82 -12.70
C MET A 38 24.26 -4.72 -11.71
N ALA A 39 23.97 -4.99 -10.42
CA ALA A 39 25.02 -5.29 -9.45
C ALA A 39 25.63 -6.67 -9.77
N PHE A 40 26.94 -6.78 -9.63
CA PHE A 40 27.61 -8.06 -9.73
C PHE A 40 27.09 -9.00 -8.63
N SER A 41 26.54 -10.15 -9.02
CA SER A 41 26.02 -11.14 -8.07
C SER A 41 27.03 -12.25 -7.84
N GLU A 42 27.38 -12.96 -8.88
CA GLU A 42 28.29 -14.11 -8.80
C GLU A 42 29.01 -14.36 -10.11
N VAL A 43 30.02 -15.26 -10.08
CA VAL A 43 30.69 -15.81 -11.27
C VAL A 43 30.31 -17.29 -11.37
N ARG A 44 29.75 -17.70 -12.50
CA ARG A 44 29.47 -19.12 -12.79
C ARG A 44 30.17 -19.58 -14.04
N GLU A 45 30.31 -20.90 -14.23
CA GLU A 45 30.81 -21.46 -15.46
C GLU A 45 29.90 -21.06 -16.66
N TYR A 46 30.54 -20.76 -17.79
CA TYR A 46 29.87 -20.43 -19.05
C TYR A 46 28.97 -21.58 -19.49
N GLN A 47 27.76 -21.27 -19.86
CA GLN A 47 26.82 -22.19 -20.49
C GLN A 47 26.54 -21.76 -21.93
N TYR A 48 26.27 -22.73 -22.80
CA TYR A 48 25.92 -22.43 -24.19
C TYR A 48 24.71 -21.52 -24.28
N GLY A 49 24.91 -20.35 -24.90
CA GLY A 49 23.88 -19.31 -24.99
C GLY A 49 24.12 -18.04 -24.11
N ASP A 50 25.14 -18.07 -23.25
CA ASP A 50 25.56 -16.88 -22.51
C ASP A 50 26.25 -15.86 -23.43
N ASP A 51 26.14 -14.56 -23.11
CA ASP A 51 26.81 -13.51 -23.88
C ASP A 51 28.33 -13.55 -23.60
N VAL A 52 29.12 -13.67 -24.64
CA VAL A 52 30.59 -13.68 -24.59
C VAL A 52 31.14 -12.38 -23.96
N ARG A 53 30.39 -11.29 -23.99
CA ARG A 53 30.78 -9.99 -23.40
C ARG A 53 30.84 -10.03 -21.89
N ASP A 54 30.10 -10.94 -21.26
CA ASP A 54 30.01 -11.07 -19.81
C ASP A 54 31.08 -12.05 -19.26
N ILE A 55 31.96 -12.58 -20.09
CA ILE A 55 33.05 -13.47 -19.65
C ILE A 55 34.05 -12.69 -18.76
N ASP A 56 34.29 -13.23 -17.57
CA ASP A 56 35.37 -12.77 -16.69
C ASP A 56 36.71 -13.41 -17.07
N TRP A 57 37.50 -12.68 -17.82
CA TRP A 57 38.80 -13.16 -18.29
C TRP A 57 39.82 -13.38 -17.16
N ASN A 58 39.67 -12.68 -16.02
CA ASN A 58 40.54 -12.84 -14.86
C ASN A 58 40.31 -14.19 -14.16
N VAL A 59 39.05 -14.57 -13.98
CA VAL A 59 38.65 -15.84 -13.38
C VAL A 59 38.91 -16.97 -14.36
N THR A 60 38.55 -16.79 -15.63
CA THR A 60 38.81 -17.73 -16.71
C THR A 60 40.30 -18.09 -16.83
N GLY A 61 41.18 -17.09 -16.73
CA GLY A 61 42.64 -17.32 -16.78
C GLY A 61 43.20 -18.15 -15.62
N ARG A 62 42.55 -18.09 -14.44
CA ARG A 62 42.97 -18.84 -13.24
C ARG A 62 42.51 -20.31 -13.28
N PHE A 63 41.28 -20.53 -13.76
CA PHE A 63 40.65 -21.86 -13.72
C PHE A 63 40.73 -22.61 -15.05
N HIS A 64 41.23 -22.00 -16.11
CA HIS A 64 41.32 -22.56 -17.47
C HIS A 64 39.99 -23.04 -18.05
N ARG A 65 38.88 -22.48 -17.58
CA ARG A 65 37.53 -22.69 -18.06
C ARG A 65 36.83 -21.33 -18.16
N PRO A 66 35.98 -21.12 -19.16
CA PRO A 66 35.27 -19.84 -19.28
C PRO A 66 34.26 -19.63 -18.14
N TYR A 67 34.36 -18.50 -17.50
CA TYR A 67 33.43 -18.03 -16.44
C TYR A 67 32.74 -16.76 -16.87
N VAL A 68 31.45 -16.66 -16.55
CA VAL A 68 30.60 -15.52 -16.88
C VAL A 68 30.18 -14.78 -15.60
N LYS A 69 30.24 -13.45 -15.65
CA LYS A 69 29.71 -12.59 -14.60
C LYS A 69 28.17 -12.62 -14.66
N VAL A 70 27.56 -13.09 -13.60
CA VAL A 70 26.11 -12.98 -13.41
C VAL A 70 25.83 -11.67 -12.70
N PHE A 71 25.01 -10.85 -13.32
CA PHE A 71 24.57 -9.59 -12.75
C PHE A 71 23.11 -9.74 -12.33
N GLU A 72 22.80 -9.43 -11.09
CA GLU A 72 21.45 -9.26 -10.62
C GLU A 72 21.06 -7.79 -10.63
N GLU A 73 19.90 -7.49 -11.17
CA GLU A 73 19.39 -6.13 -11.18
C GLU A 73 18.73 -5.83 -9.84
N GLU A 74 19.48 -5.18 -8.93
CA GLU A 74 18.86 -4.51 -7.77
C GLU A 74 18.08 -3.29 -8.26
N ARG A 75 16.87 -3.50 -8.75
CA ARG A 75 15.95 -2.36 -8.99
C ARG A 75 15.37 -1.91 -7.67
N GLU A 76 15.75 -0.71 -7.26
CA GLU A 76 15.00 0.01 -6.25
C GLU A 76 13.57 0.21 -6.76
N LEU A 77 12.64 -0.54 -6.21
CA LEU A 77 11.24 -0.33 -6.49
C LEU A 77 10.76 0.95 -5.79
N THR A 78 9.80 1.59 -6.41
CA THR A 78 9.09 2.69 -5.78
C THR A 78 7.70 2.22 -5.44
N VAL A 79 7.38 2.25 -4.15
CA VAL A 79 6.06 1.91 -3.62
C VAL A 79 5.29 3.19 -3.35
N MET A 80 4.07 3.29 -3.87
CA MET A 80 3.16 4.39 -3.61
C MET A 80 1.91 3.89 -2.89
N LEU A 81 1.64 4.44 -1.71
CA LEU A 81 0.41 4.15 -0.97
C LEU A 81 -0.61 5.25 -1.28
N LEU A 82 -1.74 4.87 -1.87
CA LEU A 82 -2.89 5.74 -2.08
C LEU A 82 -3.88 5.43 -0.98
N ILE A 83 -4.00 6.32 -0.01
CA ILE A 83 -4.79 6.09 1.20
C ILE A 83 -6.01 6.99 1.17
N ASP A 84 -7.16 6.37 1.16
CA ASP A 84 -8.42 7.05 1.33
C ASP A 84 -8.51 7.61 2.75
N VAL A 85 -8.83 8.88 2.86
CA VAL A 85 -9.03 9.58 4.15
C VAL A 85 -10.44 10.16 4.26
N SER A 86 -11.37 9.72 3.40
CA SER A 86 -12.76 10.16 3.41
C SER A 86 -13.49 9.75 4.71
N GLY A 87 -14.62 10.37 4.95
CA GLY A 87 -15.44 10.13 6.15
C GLY A 87 -16.01 8.70 6.26
N SER A 88 -16.00 7.92 5.18
CA SER A 88 -16.44 6.50 5.20
C SER A 88 -15.51 5.59 6.01
N LEU A 89 -14.25 5.99 6.18
CA LEU A 89 -13.27 5.25 6.99
C LEU A 89 -13.32 5.60 8.49
N ASP A 90 -14.02 6.67 8.88
CA ASP A 90 -14.22 7.00 10.29
C ASP A 90 -15.28 6.10 10.98
N PHE A 91 -15.89 5.18 10.23
CA PHE A 91 -16.83 4.19 10.74
C PHE A 91 -16.15 2.89 11.13
N GLY A 92 -16.55 2.30 12.26
CA GLY A 92 -16.06 0.98 12.70
C GLY A 92 -16.83 0.49 13.92
N THR A 93 -17.26 -0.78 13.93
CA THR A 93 -18.16 -1.35 14.96
C THR A 93 -17.47 -2.30 15.95
N LEU A 94 -16.28 -2.79 15.67
CA LEU A 94 -15.57 -3.79 16.48
C LEU A 94 -14.45 -3.21 17.37
N GLY A 95 -14.58 -1.93 17.79
CA GLY A 95 -13.55 -1.28 18.63
C GLY A 95 -12.31 -0.82 17.87
N GLN A 96 -12.25 -1.04 16.55
CA GLN A 96 -11.26 -0.47 15.65
C GLN A 96 -11.97 0.26 14.52
N LEU A 97 -11.57 1.50 14.26
CA LEU A 97 -12.00 2.26 13.10
C LEU A 97 -11.37 1.67 11.83
N LYS A 98 -12.09 1.65 10.70
CA LYS A 98 -11.53 1.25 9.39
C LYS A 98 -10.23 2.00 9.10
N ARG A 99 -10.14 3.26 9.52
CA ARG A 99 -8.95 4.10 9.40
C ARG A 99 -7.74 3.54 10.15
N GLU A 100 -7.94 2.96 11.35
CA GLU A 100 -6.85 2.32 12.10
C GLU A 100 -6.35 1.07 11.37
N CYS A 101 -7.28 0.26 10.84
CA CYS A 101 -6.95 -0.92 10.03
C CYS A 101 -6.19 -0.53 8.74
N ALA A 102 -6.66 0.50 8.02
CA ALA A 102 -5.96 1.03 6.84
C ALA A 102 -4.54 1.50 7.17
N THR A 103 -4.38 2.16 8.33
CA THR A 103 -3.06 2.61 8.81
C THR A 103 -2.15 1.44 9.17
N GLU A 104 -2.67 0.38 9.80
CA GLU A 104 -1.89 -0.83 10.10
C GLU A 104 -1.43 -1.52 8.81
N ILE A 105 -2.31 -1.69 7.82
CA ILE A 105 -1.97 -2.27 6.51
C ILE A 105 -0.89 -1.43 5.82
N ALA A 106 -1.09 -0.11 5.76
CA ALA A 106 -0.13 0.81 5.16
C ALA A 106 1.24 0.76 5.86
N ALA A 107 1.26 0.62 7.20
CA ALA A 107 2.48 0.47 7.96
C ALA A 107 3.21 -0.85 7.66
N ILE A 108 2.47 -1.97 7.52
CA ILE A 108 3.04 -3.26 7.14
C ILE A 108 3.74 -3.16 5.78
N LEU A 109 3.05 -2.59 4.79
CA LEU A 109 3.62 -2.36 3.46
C LEU A 109 4.84 -1.45 3.50
N ALA A 110 4.78 -0.40 4.32
CA ALA A 110 5.88 0.54 4.48
C ALA A 110 7.13 -0.10 5.11
N PHE A 111 6.97 -0.91 6.14
CA PHE A 111 8.09 -1.62 6.75
C PHE A 111 8.67 -2.70 5.85
N SER A 112 7.82 -3.39 5.06
CA SER A 112 8.29 -4.32 4.05
C SER A 112 9.15 -3.63 2.97
N ALA A 113 8.75 -2.44 2.51
CA ALA A 113 9.53 -1.67 1.56
C ALA A 113 10.93 -1.29 2.10
N ILE A 114 11.07 -1.03 3.42
CA ILE A 114 12.42 -0.82 4.02
C ILE A 114 13.28 -2.07 3.91
N GLN A 115 12.73 -3.24 4.26
CA GLN A 115 13.50 -4.48 4.25
C GLN A 115 14.08 -4.77 2.86
N ASN A 116 13.32 -4.40 1.82
CA ASN A 116 13.73 -4.53 0.42
C ASN A 116 14.54 -3.32 -0.09
N ASN A 117 14.88 -2.36 0.78
CA ASN A 117 15.60 -1.13 0.40
C ASN A 117 14.88 -0.27 -0.65
N ASP A 118 13.54 -0.35 -0.71
CA ASP A 118 12.70 0.36 -1.66
C ASP A 118 12.36 1.80 -1.21
N LYS A 119 11.92 2.62 -2.17
CA LYS A 119 11.39 3.97 -1.89
C LYS A 119 9.91 3.90 -1.64
N ILE A 120 9.43 4.60 -0.62
CA ILE A 120 8.00 4.67 -0.30
C ILE A 120 7.50 6.09 -0.21
N GLY A 121 6.35 6.34 -0.86
CA GLY A 121 5.60 7.59 -0.81
C GLY A 121 4.13 7.36 -0.51
N VAL A 122 3.41 8.43 -0.18
CA VAL A 122 1.98 8.37 0.15
C VAL A 122 1.22 9.47 -0.55
N ILE A 123 0.03 9.14 -1.00
CA ILE A 123 -1.00 10.07 -1.48
C ILE A 123 -2.22 9.89 -0.60
N PHE A 124 -2.57 10.92 0.17
CA PHE A 124 -3.84 10.98 0.87
C PHE A 124 -4.88 11.59 -0.06
N PHE A 125 -6.01 10.91 -0.23
CA PHE A 125 -7.07 11.38 -1.10
C PHE A 125 -8.46 11.26 -0.46
N SER A 126 -9.36 12.11 -0.92
CA SER A 126 -10.79 12.11 -0.65
C SER A 126 -11.52 12.23 -1.99
N ASP A 127 -12.35 13.22 -2.22
CA ASP A 127 -12.84 13.65 -3.55
C ASP A 127 -11.78 14.52 -4.29
N ARG A 128 -10.67 14.80 -3.64
CA ARG A 128 -9.51 15.55 -4.11
C ARG A 128 -8.22 14.96 -3.52
N ILE A 129 -7.09 15.42 -4.01
CA ILE A 129 -5.80 15.12 -3.37
C ILE A 129 -5.63 16.02 -2.15
N GLU A 130 -5.58 15.41 -0.98
CA GLU A 130 -5.43 16.12 0.28
C GLU A 130 -3.94 16.38 0.60
N LYS A 131 -3.10 15.37 0.40
CA LYS A 131 -1.66 15.50 0.66
C LYS A 131 -0.86 14.52 -0.17
N TYR A 132 0.28 14.97 -0.68
CA TYR A 132 1.27 14.13 -1.34
C TYR A 132 2.59 14.16 -0.58
N ILE A 133 3.15 12.99 -0.32
CA ILE A 133 4.45 12.81 0.28
C ILE A 133 5.32 12.02 -0.69
N ALA A 134 6.37 12.66 -1.19
CA ALA A 134 7.25 12.09 -2.19
C ALA A 134 7.96 10.81 -1.69
N PRO A 135 8.21 9.82 -2.57
CA PRO A 135 8.86 8.58 -2.19
C PRO A 135 10.30 8.81 -1.77
N LYS A 136 10.63 8.35 -0.56
CA LYS A 136 11.98 8.40 0.03
C LYS A 136 12.28 7.08 0.73
N LYS A 137 13.57 6.83 0.98
CA LYS A 137 14.04 5.68 1.74
C LYS A 137 14.23 6.02 3.22
N GLY A 138 14.27 4.98 4.03
CA GLY A 138 14.76 5.02 5.40
C GLY A 138 13.67 5.05 6.46
N ARG A 139 14.02 4.47 7.61
CA ARG A 139 13.12 4.27 8.76
C ARG A 139 12.51 5.59 9.27
N LYS A 140 13.29 6.68 9.30
CA LYS A 140 12.78 7.99 9.73
C LYS A 140 11.64 8.49 8.86
N HIS A 141 11.72 8.26 7.55
CA HIS A 141 10.68 8.65 6.62
C HIS A 141 9.39 7.85 6.84
N ILE A 142 9.49 6.54 7.10
CA ILE A 142 8.30 5.71 7.35
C ILE A 142 7.63 6.08 8.68
N LEU A 143 8.40 6.31 9.74
CA LEU A 143 7.82 6.79 11.00
C LEU A 143 7.10 8.12 10.83
N TYR A 144 7.64 9.00 9.97
CA TYR A 144 6.96 10.24 9.58
C TYR A 144 5.64 9.94 8.83
N LEU A 145 5.64 9.00 7.87
CA LEU A 145 4.43 8.61 7.13
C LEU A 145 3.36 8.04 8.07
N ILE A 146 3.73 7.13 8.98
CA ILE A 146 2.79 6.54 9.94
C ILE A 146 2.22 7.62 10.87
N ARG A 147 3.05 8.54 11.34
CA ARG A 147 2.58 9.68 12.14
C ARG A 147 1.56 10.51 11.37
N GLU A 148 1.84 10.84 10.11
CA GLU A 148 0.92 11.58 9.26
C GLU A 148 -0.41 10.84 9.07
N MET A 149 -0.39 9.54 8.82
CA MET A 149 -1.59 8.72 8.70
C MET A 149 -2.48 8.77 9.94
N LEU A 150 -1.87 8.77 11.13
CA LEU A 150 -2.61 8.80 12.40
C LEU A 150 -3.17 10.19 12.76
N THR A 151 -2.48 11.25 12.33
CA THR A 151 -2.85 12.64 12.73
C THR A 151 -3.58 13.40 11.64
N PHE A 152 -3.62 12.88 10.42
CA PHE A 152 -4.21 13.59 9.29
C PHE A 152 -5.72 13.76 9.47
N THR A 153 -6.21 14.98 9.29
CA THR A 153 -7.64 15.32 9.25
C THR A 153 -8.00 15.75 7.84
N PRO A 154 -8.91 15.03 7.15
CA PRO A 154 -9.31 15.37 5.79
C PRO A 154 -10.19 16.62 5.75
N ASN A 155 -10.11 17.36 4.65
CA ASN A 155 -10.97 18.51 4.41
C ASN A 155 -12.33 18.10 3.79
N SER A 156 -12.40 16.94 3.15
CA SER A 156 -13.63 16.43 2.53
C SER A 156 -13.97 15.03 3.04
N LYS A 157 -15.29 14.76 3.12
CA LYS A 157 -15.81 13.44 3.52
C LYS A 157 -16.19 12.55 2.35
N LYS A 158 -16.13 13.07 1.11
CA LYS A 158 -16.48 12.33 -0.11
C LYS A 158 -15.29 11.51 -0.58
N THR A 159 -15.55 10.44 -1.36
CA THR A 159 -14.54 9.58 -1.94
C THR A 159 -14.56 9.63 -3.46
N ASP A 160 -13.39 9.79 -4.08
CA ASP A 160 -13.18 9.66 -5.52
C ASP A 160 -11.82 8.98 -5.79
N VAL A 161 -11.86 7.69 -6.09
CA VAL A 161 -10.65 6.90 -6.36
C VAL A 161 -9.99 7.33 -7.68
N GLY A 162 -10.79 7.75 -8.67
CA GLY A 162 -10.28 8.18 -9.99
C GLY A 162 -9.29 9.31 -9.88
N VAL A 163 -9.59 10.33 -9.05
CA VAL A 163 -8.69 11.48 -8.81
C VAL A 163 -7.32 11.03 -8.28
N SER A 164 -7.27 10.03 -7.41
CA SER A 164 -6.01 9.51 -6.86
C SER A 164 -5.16 8.81 -7.92
N LEU A 165 -5.79 8.03 -8.81
CA LEU A 165 -5.12 7.33 -9.91
C LEU A 165 -4.62 8.29 -10.99
N GLU A 166 -5.43 9.31 -11.36
CA GLU A 166 -4.98 10.37 -12.27
C GLU A 166 -3.77 11.11 -11.71
N TYR A 167 -3.81 11.48 -10.43
CA TYR A 167 -2.70 12.17 -9.78
C TYR A 167 -1.44 11.32 -9.72
N LEU A 168 -1.58 10.02 -9.40
CA LEU A 168 -0.47 9.06 -9.46
C LEU A 168 0.22 9.09 -10.83
N ASN A 169 -0.57 9.01 -11.92
CA ASN A 169 -0.07 9.04 -13.29
C ASN A 169 0.64 10.34 -13.65
N LYS A 170 0.20 11.48 -13.08
CA LYS A 170 0.82 12.80 -13.28
C LYS A 170 2.16 12.92 -12.56
N VAL A 171 2.23 12.46 -11.31
CA VAL A 171 3.41 12.64 -10.44
C VAL A 171 4.47 11.59 -10.71
N MET A 172 4.08 10.33 -10.93
CA MET A 172 5.02 9.24 -11.14
C MET A 172 5.31 9.06 -12.62
N LYS A 173 6.51 9.49 -13.05
CA LYS A 173 6.97 9.31 -14.44
C LYS A 173 7.46 7.89 -14.72
N ARG A 174 8.07 7.22 -13.73
CA ARG A 174 8.58 5.86 -13.83
C ARG A 174 7.54 4.87 -13.30
N ARG A 175 7.63 3.61 -13.75
CA ARG A 175 6.80 2.53 -13.21
C ARG A 175 7.00 2.41 -11.70
N CYS A 176 5.92 2.24 -10.96
CA CYS A 176 5.91 2.02 -9.52
C CYS A 176 4.84 1.01 -9.15
N THR A 177 4.95 0.41 -7.98
CA THR A 177 3.88 -0.40 -7.40
C THR A 177 2.99 0.51 -6.55
N ALA A 178 1.71 0.58 -6.87
CA ALA A 178 0.75 1.45 -6.20
C ALA A 178 -0.28 0.62 -5.45
N PHE A 179 -0.37 0.79 -4.13
CA PHE A 179 -1.40 0.16 -3.30
C PHE A 179 -2.50 1.17 -3.02
N VAL A 180 -3.72 0.90 -3.50
CA VAL A 180 -4.90 1.72 -3.24
C VAL A 180 -5.66 1.11 -2.07
N ILE A 181 -5.68 1.81 -0.94
CA ILE A 181 -6.33 1.37 0.31
C ILE A 181 -7.57 2.22 0.52
N SER A 182 -8.74 1.64 0.32
CA SER A 182 -10.05 2.31 0.43
C SER A 182 -11.14 1.28 0.72
N ASP A 183 -12.32 1.74 1.10
CA ASP A 183 -13.53 0.89 1.10
C ASP A 183 -14.19 0.82 -0.29
N PHE A 184 -13.68 1.59 -1.26
CA PHE A 184 -14.18 1.70 -2.63
C PHE A 184 -15.66 2.09 -2.73
N TYR A 185 -16.20 2.71 -1.69
CA TYR A 185 -17.56 3.20 -1.69
C TYR A 185 -17.65 4.55 -2.40
N THR A 186 -17.64 4.50 -3.73
CA THR A 186 -17.71 5.68 -4.61
C THR A 186 -18.90 5.58 -5.55
N ARG A 187 -19.49 6.73 -5.92
CA ARG A 187 -20.57 6.81 -6.92
C ARG A 187 -20.07 6.98 -8.34
N LYS A 188 -18.79 7.35 -8.50
CA LYS A 188 -18.18 7.57 -9.79
C LYS A 188 -17.50 6.30 -10.29
N ASP A 189 -17.64 6.03 -11.58
CA ASP A 189 -16.86 4.99 -12.25
C ASP A 189 -15.42 5.48 -12.44
N PHE A 190 -14.45 4.68 -12.01
CA PHE A 190 -13.01 4.92 -12.14
C PHE A 190 -12.31 3.87 -13.00
N SER A 191 -13.08 3.12 -13.77
CA SER A 191 -12.56 2.00 -14.60
C SER A 191 -11.57 2.48 -15.67
N GLN A 192 -11.77 3.68 -16.20
CA GLN A 192 -10.89 4.26 -17.21
C GLN A 192 -9.55 4.66 -16.60
N GLU A 193 -9.56 5.37 -15.48
CA GLU A 193 -8.38 5.80 -14.73
C GLU A 193 -7.58 4.59 -14.25
N LEU A 194 -8.25 3.55 -13.78
CA LEU A 194 -7.63 2.30 -13.38
C LEU A 194 -6.93 1.60 -14.55
N ARG A 195 -7.56 1.54 -15.73
CA ARG A 195 -6.93 0.97 -16.93
C ARG A 195 -5.67 1.72 -17.34
N ILE A 196 -5.71 3.06 -17.28
CA ILE A 196 -4.56 3.90 -17.62
C ILE A 196 -3.45 3.70 -16.59
N ALA A 197 -3.79 3.70 -15.30
CA ALA A 197 -2.83 3.49 -14.22
C ALA A 197 -2.16 2.11 -14.32
N ASN A 198 -2.95 1.05 -14.58
CA ASN A 198 -2.44 -0.33 -14.67
C ASN A 198 -1.56 -0.60 -15.90
N LYS A 199 -1.67 0.22 -16.96
CA LYS A 199 -0.74 0.16 -18.10
C LYS A 199 0.64 0.71 -17.75
N LYS A 200 0.71 1.69 -16.84
CA LYS A 200 1.94 2.41 -16.49
C LYS A 200 2.56 1.91 -15.18
N HIS A 201 1.75 1.50 -14.23
CA HIS A 201 2.11 1.12 -12.87
C HIS A 201 1.51 -0.25 -12.52
N ASP A 202 2.04 -0.91 -11.51
CA ASP A 202 1.45 -2.13 -10.94
C ASP A 202 0.48 -1.69 -9.84
N VAL A 203 -0.82 -1.75 -10.12
CA VAL A 203 -1.84 -1.27 -9.18
C VAL A 203 -2.47 -2.44 -8.42
N VAL A 204 -2.40 -2.40 -7.11
CA VAL A 204 -3.01 -3.36 -6.19
C VAL A 204 -4.09 -2.66 -5.37
N ALA A 205 -5.32 -3.13 -5.47
CA ALA A 205 -6.44 -2.62 -4.68
C ALA A 205 -6.59 -3.42 -3.38
N ILE A 206 -6.64 -2.72 -2.25
CA ILE A 206 -6.86 -3.30 -0.92
C ILE A 206 -8.15 -2.72 -0.36
N GLN A 207 -9.19 -3.56 -0.33
CA GLN A 207 -10.50 -3.16 0.20
C GLN A 207 -10.54 -3.32 1.71
N VAL A 208 -10.84 -2.24 2.42
CA VAL A 208 -11.09 -2.24 3.86
C VAL A 208 -12.59 -2.12 4.10
N TYR A 209 -13.22 -3.17 4.58
CA TYR A 209 -14.65 -3.16 4.84
C TYR A 209 -14.97 -3.68 6.24
N ASP A 210 -16.10 -3.22 6.79
CA ASP A 210 -16.67 -3.75 8.04
C ASP A 210 -17.89 -4.61 7.68
N PRO A 211 -17.92 -5.93 8.04
CA PRO A 211 -19.06 -6.80 7.75
C PRO A 211 -20.40 -6.24 8.23
N ARG A 212 -20.41 -5.57 9.38
CA ARG A 212 -21.62 -4.98 9.97
C ARG A 212 -22.11 -3.71 9.26
N ALA A 213 -21.28 -3.09 8.42
CA ALA A 213 -21.71 -1.94 7.64
C ALA A 213 -22.83 -2.30 6.62
N LYS A 214 -22.91 -3.56 6.20
CA LYS A 214 -24.01 -4.07 5.35
C LYS A 214 -25.28 -4.36 6.13
N ASP A 215 -25.17 -4.84 7.35
CA ASP A 215 -26.32 -5.29 8.16
C ASP A 215 -26.97 -4.11 8.90
N CYS A 216 -26.23 -3.04 9.22
CA CYS A 216 -26.70 -1.89 9.97
C CYS A 216 -27.60 -0.95 9.16
N LEU A 217 -27.62 -1.01 7.84
CA LEU A 217 -28.48 -0.19 6.99
C LEU A 217 -29.97 -0.58 7.04
N LEU A 218 -30.28 -1.75 7.61
CA LEU A 218 -31.66 -2.24 7.74
C LEU A 218 -32.36 -1.84 9.06
N TYR A 219 -31.65 -1.27 10.03
CA TYR A 219 -32.18 -1.04 11.38
C TYR A 219 -32.24 0.41 11.86
N THR A 220 -31.99 1.40 11.03
CA THR A 220 -31.90 2.82 11.49
C THR A 220 -33.17 3.63 11.38
N SER A 221 -34.30 3.01 11.04
CA SER A 221 -35.59 3.68 11.14
C SER A 221 -36.59 2.74 11.83
N PRO A 222 -36.91 2.93 13.12
CA PRO A 222 -38.09 2.25 13.68
C PRO A 222 -39.29 2.67 12.85
N SER A 223 -39.93 1.68 12.24
CA SER A 223 -41.13 1.88 11.44
C SER A 223 -42.20 2.59 12.30
N PRO A 224 -42.97 3.51 11.77
CA PRO A 224 -44.11 4.08 12.49
C PRO A 224 -45.07 3.01 13.06
N ARG A 225 -45.03 1.79 12.56
CA ARG A 225 -45.77 0.62 13.06
C ARG A 225 -45.25 0.12 14.39
N ASP A 226 -43.97 0.25 14.69
CA ASP A 226 -43.35 -0.23 15.95
C ASP A 226 -43.74 0.68 17.12
N TYR A 227 -44.08 1.98 16.85
CA TYR A 227 -44.64 2.88 17.84
C TYR A 227 -46.12 2.63 18.13
N ALA A 228 -46.86 2.02 17.20
CA ALA A 228 -48.26 1.71 17.39
C ALA A 228 -48.48 0.44 18.25
N ALA A 229 -47.58 -0.52 18.17
CA ALA A 229 -47.66 -1.78 18.92
C ALA A 229 -47.36 -1.61 20.42
N SER A 230 -46.64 -0.57 20.83
CA SER A 230 -46.30 -0.32 22.24
C SER A 230 -47.39 0.45 23.01
N ARG A 231 -48.50 0.80 22.38
CA ARG A 231 -49.61 1.57 22.97
C ARG A 231 -50.95 0.81 23.07
N MET A 232 -50.98 -0.50 22.97
CA MET A 232 -52.17 -1.24 23.28
C MET A 232 -52.27 -1.39 24.81
N PRO A 233 -53.31 -0.82 25.47
CA PRO A 233 -53.57 -1.09 26.87
C PRO A 233 -54.05 -2.55 26.99
N SER A 234 -53.47 -3.30 27.93
CA SER A 234 -54.00 -4.57 28.34
C SER A 234 -55.37 -4.36 28.96
N SER A 235 -56.43 -4.68 28.24
CA SER A 235 -57.78 -4.71 28.78
C SER A 235 -58.08 -6.10 29.31
N ALA A 236 -58.29 -6.14 30.64
CA ALA A 236 -59.12 -7.01 31.44
C ALA A 236 -59.07 -8.52 31.14
#